data_b5317ea0674eced3f2c11844114bc8ec
#
_entry.id   b5317ea0674eced3f2c11844114bc8ec
#
_cell.length_a   1.000
_cell.length_b   1.000
_cell.length_c   1.000
_cell.angle_alpha   90.00
_cell.angle_beta   90.00
_cell.angle_gamma   90.00
#
_symmetry.space_group_name_H-M   'P 1'
#
loop_
_entity.id
_entity.type
_entity.pdbx_description
1 polymer ?
#
loop_
_entity_poly.entity_id
_entity_poly.type
_entity_poly.pdbx_seq_one_letter_code
_entity_poly.pdbx_strand_id
1 'polypeptide(L)'
;MLLLSAAALSAQVELKTAAQAKLSAADVAVKIADRILAATTYEFKNTKTGETYKSVKNLPLDMNVRVACKYNNWHYTNGVTHIALMELANKTGDKKYDDYVLKNMNFVFNEGNLDFFKKQYDKAMKDGGWYGVRKLSWHMIFRGKRLDDNGPMGASLIELQLKYPNDSFLGYINETAEHLNYGEPRLVDGTIARIWPHVNTIWADDAFMAISFLARMGKLTGDEKYFNDAANQVLNYNRYLWCPEKQIYYHCYHTDNKEHGVAHWSRANGWVFMAQADLLSMMPKDHPMREAVIENFRQQASGVARYQGKNGLWHQLLDKEDSYEEITGTAMFVFGIARGVKEGWLHPDFIYVAEQGLKGMMKKISDDGDVTSICVGTGIMPSVAYYYNRPTQENDPMGEGPVLRALIEMIDAPKYTEIKAEQQYDKIVVKK
;
A
#
# COMPACT_ATOMS: atom_id res chain seq x y z
N MET A 1 14.73 59.69 20.24
CA MET A 1 13.57 58.97 19.69
C MET A 1 13.97 57.98 18.61
N LEU A 2 15.21 57.45 18.58
CA LEU A 2 15.75 56.55 17.55
C LEU A 2 16.26 55.20 18.13
N LEU A 3 16.14 54.97 19.44
CA LEU A 3 16.59 53.72 20.09
C LEU A 3 15.47 52.70 20.39
N LEU A 4 14.20 53.10 20.20
CA LEU A 4 13.04 52.18 20.35
C LEU A 4 12.64 51.46 19.09
N SER A 5 13.16 51.84 17.91
CA SER A 5 12.83 51.18 16.64
C SER A 5 13.71 49.95 16.34
N ALA A 6 14.94 49.92 16.84
CA ALA A 6 15.87 48.80 16.61
C ALA A 6 15.52 47.55 17.43
N ALA A 7 15.07 47.73 18.68
CA ALA A 7 14.66 46.63 19.55
C ALA A 7 13.34 45.97 19.10
N ALA A 8 12.40 46.77 18.54
CA ALA A 8 11.15 46.26 17.99
C ALA A 8 11.37 45.53 16.65
N LEU A 9 12.36 45.96 15.84
CA LEU A 9 12.72 45.29 14.61
C LEU A 9 13.47 43.97 14.85
N SER A 10 14.36 43.92 15.86
CA SER A 10 15.04 42.69 16.24
C SER A 10 14.08 41.66 16.87
N ALA A 11 13.13 42.09 17.70
CA ALA A 11 12.08 41.19 18.21
C ALA A 11 11.11 40.69 17.13
N GLN A 12 10.81 41.51 16.09
CA GLN A 12 10.03 41.05 14.94
C GLN A 12 10.82 40.15 13.99
N VAL A 13 12.13 40.30 13.92
CA VAL A 13 13.02 39.40 13.16
C VAL A 13 13.23 38.10 13.95
N GLU A 14 13.36 38.12 15.27
CA GLU A 14 13.41 36.89 16.09
C GLU A 14 12.06 36.13 16.11
N LEU A 15 10.93 36.85 16.07
CA LEU A 15 9.60 36.22 15.93
C LEU A 15 9.33 35.68 14.51
N LYS A 16 10.04 36.17 13.47
CA LYS A 16 9.99 35.59 12.12
C LYS A 16 10.99 34.48 11.90
N THR A 17 11.96 34.28 12.76
CA THR A 17 12.96 33.20 12.72
C THR A 17 12.62 32.00 13.62
N ALA A 18 11.56 32.05 14.39
CA ALA A 18 10.85 30.85 14.80
C ALA A 18 10.04 30.33 13.62
N ALA A 19 10.73 30.05 12.49
CA ALA A 19 10.18 29.24 11.42
C ALA A 19 9.76 27.94 12.09
N GLN A 20 8.44 27.65 12.11
CA GLN A 20 7.88 26.41 12.56
C GLN A 20 8.82 25.28 12.09
N ALA A 21 9.43 24.56 13.03
CA ALA A 21 10.33 23.47 12.69
C ALA A 21 9.53 22.53 11.80
N LYS A 22 9.97 22.39 10.55
CA LYS A 22 9.24 21.60 9.58
C LYS A 22 9.17 20.17 10.09
N LEU A 23 7.95 19.61 10.23
CA LEU A 23 7.74 18.27 10.74
C LEU A 23 8.61 17.26 9.99
N SER A 24 9.25 16.35 10.72
CA SER A 24 10.00 15.25 10.14
C SER A 24 9.06 14.19 9.54
N ALA A 25 9.59 13.30 8.69
CA ALA A 25 8.83 12.16 8.17
C ALA A 25 8.26 11.30 9.32
N ALA A 26 9.02 11.16 10.43
CA ALA A 26 8.56 10.42 11.61
C ALA A 26 7.36 11.11 12.28
N ASP A 27 7.42 12.43 12.49
CA ASP A 27 6.32 13.18 13.13
C ASP A 27 5.04 13.07 12.29
N VAL A 28 5.16 13.21 10.98
CA VAL A 28 4.01 13.11 10.06
C VAL A 28 3.44 11.69 10.03
N ALA A 29 4.29 10.66 10.02
CA ALA A 29 3.82 9.27 10.08
C ALA A 29 3.04 9.00 11.38
N VAL A 30 3.53 9.49 12.53
CA VAL A 30 2.84 9.39 13.83
C VAL A 30 1.48 10.10 13.78
N LYS A 31 1.41 11.32 13.23
CA LYS A 31 0.14 12.07 13.13
C LYS A 31 -0.89 11.36 12.27
N ILE A 32 -0.51 10.85 11.08
CA ILE A 32 -1.41 10.08 10.24
C ILE A 32 -1.89 8.83 10.97
N ALA A 33 -0.98 8.08 11.58
CA ALA A 33 -1.31 6.86 12.30
C ALA A 33 -2.27 7.15 13.48
N ASP A 34 -1.97 8.14 14.32
CA ASP A 34 -2.81 8.51 15.47
C ASP A 34 -4.19 8.98 15.06
N ARG A 35 -4.30 9.71 13.94
CA ARG A 35 -5.59 10.08 13.34
C ARG A 35 -6.39 8.84 12.90
N ILE A 36 -5.76 7.85 12.27
CA ILE A 36 -6.42 6.59 11.89
C ILE A 36 -6.93 5.86 13.14
N LEU A 37 -6.11 5.75 14.19
CA LEU A 37 -6.50 5.13 15.45
C LEU A 37 -7.70 5.85 16.08
N ALA A 38 -7.65 7.18 16.15
CA ALA A 38 -8.72 8.00 16.72
C ALA A 38 -10.04 7.94 15.92
N ALA A 39 -9.96 7.79 14.60
CA ALA A 39 -11.13 7.69 13.72
C ALA A 39 -11.76 6.29 13.67
N THR A 40 -11.17 5.30 14.35
CA THR A 40 -11.63 3.91 14.31
C THR A 40 -12.69 3.66 15.39
N THR A 41 -13.84 3.12 14.99
CA THR A 41 -14.90 2.66 15.92
C THR A 41 -15.13 1.17 15.80
N TYR A 42 -15.58 0.57 16.91
CA TYR A 42 -15.97 -0.84 17.03
C TYR A 42 -17.48 -0.98 17.32
N GLU A 43 -18.20 0.12 17.37
CA GLU A 43 -19.63 0.12 17.63
C GLU A 43 -20.42 -0.24 16.36
N PHE A 44 -21.44 -1.06 16.54
CA PHE A 44 -22.42 -1.31 15.50
C PHE A 44 -23.46 -0.19 15.50
N LYS A 45 -23.91 0.22 14.33
CA LYS A 45 -24.93 1.26 14.18
C LYS A 45 -25.98 0.79 13.19
N ASN A 46 -27.23 0.91 13.58
CA ASN A 46 -28.33 0.84 12.63
C ASN A 46 -28.36 2.15 11.81
N THR A 47 -28.02 2.07 10.53
CA THR A 47 -27.91 3.24 9.65
C THR A 47 -29.26 3.88 9.31
N LYS A 48 -30.39 3.23 9.61
CA LYS A 48 -31.76 3.79 9.44
C LYS A 48 -32.28 4.47 10.69
N THR A 49 -32.09 3.83 11.86
CA THR A 49 -32.65 4.34 13.12
C THR A 49 -31.66 5.19 13.90
N GLY A 50 -30.36 5.06 13.63
CA GLY A 50 -29.29 5.71 14.38
C GLY A 50 -28.91 4.97 15.67
N GLU A 51 -29.64 3.93 16.05
CA GLU A 51 -29.37 3.13 17.25
C GLU A 51 -27.99 2.48 17.21
N THR A 52 -27.28 2.47 18.34
CA THR A 52 -25.92 1.92 18.47
C THR A 52 -25.89 0.75 19.43
N TYR A 53 -24.96 -0.20 19.15
CA TYR A 53 -24.78 -1.41 19.92
C TYR A 53 -23.28 -1.67 20.11
N LYS A 54 -22.88 -2.11 21.31
CA LYS A 54 -21.48 -2.33 21.66
C LYS A 54 -20.97 -3.75 21.41
N SER A 55 -21.87 -4.70 21.15
CA SER A 55 -21.52 -6.10 20.91
C SER A 55 -22.55 -6.79 20.04
N VAL A 56 -22.21 -7.96 19.51
CA VAL A 56 -23.11 -8.81 18.72
C VAL A 56 -24.18 -9.51 19.56
N LYS A 57 -24.10 -9.43 20.90
CA LYS A 57 -25.08 -10.04 21.79
C LYS A 57 -26.44 -9.33 21.61
N ASN A 58 -27.45 -10.08 21.16
CA ASN A 58 -28.79 -9.59 20.85
C ASN A 58 -28.86 -8.58 19.68
N LEU A 59 -27.81 -8.52 18.84
CA LEU A 59 -27.80 -7.65 17.68
C LEU A 59 -28.76 -8.19 16.60
N PRO A 60 -29.63 -7.35 16.02
CA PRO A 60 -30.51 -7.77 14.95
C PRO A 60 -29.72 -8.19 13.70
N LEU A 61 -30.14 -9.30 13.07
CA LEU A 61 -29.63 -9.68 11.73
C LEU A 61 -30.28 -8.80 10.64
N ASP A 62 -29.99 -7.51 10.67
CA ASP A 62 -30.48 -6.51 9.73
C ASP A 62 -29.31 -6.00 8.87
N MET A 63 -29.53 -5.86 7.56
CA MET A 63 -28.54 -5.31 6.62
C MET A 63 -28.17 -3.85 6.90
N ASN A 64 -28.98 -3.13 7.69
CA ASN A 64 -28.68 -1.75 8.08
C ASN A 64 -27.83 -1.66 9.36
N VAL A 65 -27.65 -2.76 10.09
CA VAL A 65 -26.83 -2.82 11.30
C VAL A 65 -25.42 -3.23 10.93
N ARG A 66 -24.46 -2.32 11.10
CA ARG A 66 -23.06 -2.54 10.71
C ARG A 66 -22.10 -1.67 11.51
N VAL A 67 -20.82 -2.05 11.52
CA VAL A 67 -19.72 -1.15 11.93
C VAL A 67 -19.51 -0.15 10.79
N ALA A 68 -19.88 1.12 10.99
CA ALA A 68 -19.77 2.14 9.96
C ALA A 68 -18.41 2.85 10.04
N CYS A 69 -17.33 2.09 9.81
CA CYS A 69 -15.96 2.57 9.89
C CYS A 69 -15.13 2.04 8.73
N LYS A 70 -14.46 2.94 7.99
CA LYS A 70 -13.59 2.57 6.87
C LYS A 70 -12.31 1.86 7.31
N TYR A 71 -11.85 2.10 8.54
CA TYR A 71 -10.65 1.49 9.11
C TYR A 71 -10.92 0.19 9.89
N ASN A 72 -12.17 -0.14 10.15
CA ASN A 72 -12.58 -1.40 10.76
C ASN A 72 -13.47 -2.17 9.79
N ASN A 73 -12.86 -2.71 8.76
CA ASN A 73 -13.51 -3.43 7.68
C ASN A 73 -12.51 -4.37 7.00
N TRP A 74 -12.97 -5.49 6.43
CA TRP A 74 -12.15 -6.37 5.63
C TRP A 74 -12.00 -5.81 4.21
N HIS A 75 -10.87 -5.12 3.98
CA HIS A 75 -10.58 -4.50 2.70
C HIS A 75 -9.05 -4.44 2.51
N TYR A 76 -8.54 -4.68 1.30
CA TYR A 76 -7.10 -4.73 1.03
C TYR A 76 -6.35 -3.47 1.48
N THR A 77 -6.98 -2.31 1.42
CA THR A 77 -6.39 -1.05 1.88
C THR A 77 -6.08 -1.07 3.36
N ASN A 78 -6.95 -1.69 4.18
CA ASN A 78 -6.68 -1.87 5.61
C ASN A 78 -5.52 -2.85 5.83
N GLY A 79 -5.39 -3.88 5.00
CA GLY A 79 -4.23 -4.78 5.05
C GLY A 79 -2.91 -4.03 4.86
N VAL A 80 -2.84 -3.13 3.88
CA VAL A 80 -1.65 -2.27 3.65
C VAL A 80 -1.42 -1.33 4.83
N THR A 81 -2.48 -0.72 5.37
CA THR A 81 -2.40 0.17 6.54
C THR A 81 -1.95 -0.59 7.79
N HIS A 82 -2.46 -1.80 8.02
CA HIS A 82 -2.03 -2.64 9.14
C HIS A 82 -0.54 -3.00 9.06
N ILE A 83 -0.04 -3.36 7.88
CA ILE A 83 1.40 -3.59 7.66
C ILE A 83 2.18 -2.32 8.01
N ALA A 84 1.75 -1.16 7.50
CA ALA A 84 2.42 0.11 7.78
C ALA A 84 2.43 0.46 9.28
N LEU A 85 1.32 0.22 9.99
CA LEU A 85 1.24 0.47 11.43
C LEU A 85 2.19 -0.45 12.23
N MET A 86 2.29 -1.73 11.87
CA MET A 86 3.25 -2.64 12.48
C MET A 86 4.71 -2.29 12.13
N GLU A 87 4.97 -1.77 10.92
CA GLU A 87 6.27 -1.21 10.55
C GLU A 87 6.58 0.04 11.40
N LEU A 88 5.58 0.91 11.65
CA LEU A 88 5.73 2.08 12.52
C LEU A 88 5.99 1.69 13.97
N ALA A 89 5.29 0.68 14.51
CA ALA A 89 5.54 0.13 15.84
C ALA A 89 6.99 -0.34 15.98
N ASN A 90 7.51 -1.08 14.99
CA ASN A 90 8.91 -1.51 14.98
C ASN A 90 9.90 -0.33 14.93
N LYS A 91 9.54 0.73 14.18
CA LYS A 91 10.41 1.87 13.97
C LYS A 91 10.50 2.79 15.19
N THR A 92 9.36 3.00 15.85
CA THR A 92 9.24 3.92 17.00
C THR A 92 9.38 3.24 18.36
N GLY A 93 9.18 1.92 18.43
CA GLY A 93 9.05 1.17 19.67
C GLY A 93 7.70 1.35 20.36
N ASP A 94 6.76 2.10 19.77
CA ASP A 94 5.43 2.35 20.34
C ASP A 94 4.46 1.23 20.00
N LYS A 95 4.16 0.39 20.97
CA LYS A 95 3.28 -0.78 20.82
C LYS A 95 1.83 -0.44 20.51
N LYS A 96 1.38 0.80 20.72
CA LYS A 96 -0.03 1.18 20.45
C LYS A 96 -0.47 0.85 19.01
N TYR A 97 0.45 0.87 18.08
CA TYR A 97 0.17 0.56 16.67
C TYR A 97 -0.01 -0.94 16.43
N ASP A 98 0.82 -1.78 17.05
CA ASP A 98 0.61 -3.24 17.06
C ASP A 98 -0.71 -3.60 17.77
N ASP A 99 -0.96 -2.99 18.94
CA ASP A 99 -2.17 -3.21 19.75
C ASP A 99 -3.44 -2.83 18.95
N TYR A 100 -3.37 -1.78 18.14
CA TYR A 100 -4.46 -1.41 17.24
C TYR A 100 -4.75 -2.50 16.21
N VAL A 101 -3.72 -3.02 15.52
CA VAL A 101 -3.90 -4.08 14.52
C VAL A 101 -4.43 -5.35 15.18
N LEU A 102 -3.86 -5.73 16.33
CA LEU A 102 -4.31 -6.88 17.11
C LEU A 102 -5.78 -6.74 17.55
N LYS A 103 -6.19 -5.56 18.00
CA LYS A 103 -7.58 -5.26 18.37
C LYS A 103 -8.53 -5.41 17.18
N ASN A 104 -8.16 -4.89 15.99
CA ASN A 104 -8.98 -5.05 14.77
C ASN A 104 -9.18 -6.52 14.41
N MET A 105 -8.11 -7.33 14.46
CA MET A 105 -8.19 -8.75 14.12
C MET A 105 -8.95 -9.53 15.18
N ASN A 106 -8.69 -9.30 16.46
CA ASN A 106 -9.44 -9.93 17.55
C ASN A 106 -10.93 -9.55 17.53
N PHE A 107 -11.29 -8.34 17.12
CA PHE A 107 -12.67 -7.94 16.94
C PHE A 107 -13.43 -8.86 15.98
N VAL A 108 -12.78 -9.34 14.94
CA VAL A 108 -13.38 -10.28 13.98
C VAL A 108 -13.28 -11.73 14.44
N PHE A 109 -12.09 -12.17 14.85
CA PHE A 109 -11.82 -13.59 15.03
C PHE A 109 -12.16 -14.13 16.45
N ASN A 110 -12.04 -13.30 17.51
CA ASN A 110 -12.09 -13.82 18.88
C ASN A 110 -13.35 -13.45 19.68
N GLU A 111 -14.27 -12.64 19.16
CA GLU A 111 -15.44 -12.15 19.91
C GLU A 111 -16.78 -12.72 19.43
N GLY A 112 -16.79 -13.82 18.69
CA GLY A 112 -18.01 -14.37 18.08
C GLY A 112 -18.60 -13.50 16.97
N ASN A 113 -17.94 -12.41 16.63
CA ASN A 113 -18.37 -11.51 15.60
C ASN A 113 -18.34 -12.16 14.22
N LEU A 114 -17.37 -13.05 13.98
CA LEU A 114 -17.24 -13.76 12.72
C LEU A 114 -18.50 -14.56 12.38
N ASP A 115 -19.06 -15.27 13.36
CA ASP A 115 -20.30 -16.03 13.20
C ASP A 115 -21.50 -15.11 12.92
N PHE A 116 -21.56 -13.97 13.62
CA PHE A 116 -22.61 -12.96 13.37
C PHE A 116 -22.50 -12.40 11.96
N PHE A 117 -21.31 -12.00 11.53
CA PHE A 117 -21.06 -11.48 10.19
C PHE A 117 -21.39 -12.49 9.10
N LYS A 118 -21.05 -13.77 9.33
CA LYS A 118 -21.40 -14.86 8.40
C LYS A 118 -22.93 -15.04 8.27
N LYS A 119 -23.64 -15.09 9.39
CA LYS A 119 -25.11 -15.19 9.39
C LYS A 119 -25.76 -13.98 8.71
N GLN A 120 -25.21 -12.79 8.96
CA GLN A 120 -25.70 -11.54 8.33
C GLN A 120 -25.43 -11.55 6.82
N TYR A 121 -24.25 -12.02 6.41
CA TYR A 121 -23.88 -12.20 5.00
C TYR A 121 -24.85 -13.16 4.29
N ASP A 122 -25.07 -14.36 4.85
CA ASP A 122 -25.94 -15.38 4.26
C ASP A 122 -27.40 -14.87 4.15
N LYS A 123 -27.89 -14.19 5.19
CA LYS A 123 -29.21 -13.55 5.14
C LYS A 123 -29.29 -12.47 4.07
N ALA A 124 -28.31 -11.60 3.98
CA ALA A 124 -28.26 -10.54 3.00
C ALA A 124 -28.19 -11.07 1.56
N MET A 125 -27.43 -12.15 1.33
CA MET A 125 -27.38 -12.83 0.04
C MET A 125 -28.74 -13.42 -0.35
N LYS A 126 -29.44 -14.03 0.62
CA LYS A 126 -30.77 -14.60 0.38
C LYS A 126 -31.82 -13.53 0.08
N ASP A 127 -31.82 -12.43 0.83
CA ASP A 127 -32.87 -11.41 0.81
C ASP A 127 -32.66 -10.35 -0.29
N GLY A 128 -31.42 -10.05 -0.65
CA GLY A 128 -31.10 -8.94 -1.56
C GLY A 128 -29.90 -9.18 -2.49
N GLY A 129 -29.39 -10.42 -2.52
CA GLY A 129 -28.24 -10.79 -3.34
C GLY A 129 -27.04 -9.89 -3.08
N TRP A 130 -26.21 -9.71 -4.11
CA TRP A 130 -25.00 -8.89 -4.02
C TRP A 130 -25.25 -7.44 -3.57
N TYR A 131 -26.38 -6.84 -3.96
CA TYR A 131 -26.72 -5.46 -3.54
C TYR A 131 -26.98 -5.34 -2.04
N GLY A 132 -27.51 -6.38 -1.40
CA GLY A 132 -27.68 -6.44 0.05
C GLY A 132 -26.32 -6.54 0.76
N VAL A 133 -25.50 -7.47 0.31
CA VAL A 133 -24.20 -7.76 0.91
C VAL A 133 -23.23 -6.58 0.85
N ARG A 134 -23.19 -5.83 -0.24
CA ARG A 134 -22.32 -4.66 -0.42
C ARG A 134 -22.43 -3.59 0.66
N LYS A 135 -23.53 -3.58 1.42
CA LYS A 135 -23.78 -2.61 2.49
C LYS A 135 -23.18 -3.05 3.83
N LEU A 136 -22.80 -4.32 3.96
CA LEU A 136 -22.31 -4.89 5.20
C LEU A 136 -20.84 -4.55 5.43
N SER A 137 -20.45 -4.40 6.69
CA SER A 137 -19.06 -4.43 7.12
C SER A 137 -18.55 -5.87 7.03
N TRP A 138 -17.25 -6.06 6.79
CA TRP A 138 -16.59 -7.36 6.82
C TRP A 138 -17.06 -8.38 5.77
N HIS A 139 -17.98 -8.01 4.90
CA HIS A 139 -18.56 -8.93 3.90
C HIS A 139 -17.52 -9.55 2.96
N MET A 140 -16.41 -8.87 2.74
CA MET A 140 -15.36 -9.33 1.82
C MET A 140 -14.65 -10.60 2.33
N ILE A 141 -14.62 -10.84 3.65
CA ILE A 141 -14.06 -12.07 4.22
C ILE A 141 -14.85 -13.33 3.77
N PHE A 142 -16.15 -13.16 3.43
CA PHE A 142 -17.04 -14.25 3.02
C PHE A 142 -17.36 -14.26 1.53
N ARG A 143 -17.00 -13.20 0.79
CA ARG A 143 -17.34 -13.05 -0.63
C ARG A 143 -16.76 -14.15 -1.52
N GLY A 144 -15.91 -14.97 -0.97
CA GLY A 144 -15.22 -16.05 -1.65
C GLY A 144 -14.02 -15.53 -2.44
N LYS A 145 -12.92 -15.71 -1.88
CA LYS A 145 -11.64 -16.05 -2.48
C LYS A 145 -11.28 -15.18 -3.71
N ARG A 146 -11.31 -13.88 -3.56
CA ARG A 146 -10.74 -12.93 -4.52
C ARG A 146 -9.42 -12.42 -3.99
N LEU A 147 -8.48 -12.26 -4.88
CA LEU A 147 -7.14 -11.82 -4.56
C LEU A 147 -7.11 -10.49 -3.78
N ASP A 148 -7.92 -9.50 -4.23
CA ASP A 148 -8.09 -8.21 -3.52
C ASP A 148 -8.58 -8.39 -2.07
N ASP A 149 -9.45 -9.39 -1.82
CA ASP A 149 -10.06 -9.58 -0.51
C ASP A 149 -9.12 -10.31 0.46
N ASN A 150 -8.31 -11.21 -0.05
CA ASN A 150 -7.51 -12.14 0.76
C ASN A 150 -6.04 -11.74 0.85
N GLY A 151 -5.45 -11.20 -0.22
CA GLY A 151 -4.03 -10.96 -0.32
C GLY A 151 -3.47 -10.02 0.76
N PRO A 152 -3.69 -8.69 0.69
CA PRO A 152 -3.08 -7.77 1.65
C PRO A 152 -3.61 -7.92 3.08
N MET A 153 -4.89 -8.29 3.27
CA MET A 153 -5.41 -8.59 4.62
C MET A 153 -4.77 -9.85 5.19
N GLY A 154 -4.65 -10.90 4.40
CA GLY A 154 -3.92 -12.11 4.79
C GLY A 154 -2.44 -11.83 5.05
N ALA A 155 -1.79 -10.99 4.22
CA ALA A 155 -0.41 -10.55 4.42
C ALA A 155 -0.23 -9.83 5.77
N SER A 156 -1.14 -8.92 6.13
CA SER A 156 -1.11 -8.24 7.42
C SER A 156 -1.36 -9.22 8.59
N LEU A 157 -2.21 -10.20 8.38
CA LEU A 157 -2.49 -11.23 9.39
C LEU A 157 -1.28 -12.15 9.61
N ILE A 158 -0.49 -12.43 8.57
CA ILE A 158 0.78 -13.18 8.71
C ILE A 158 1.81 -12.36 9.52
N GLU A 159 1.97 -11.06 9.26
CA GLU A 159 2.86 -10.23 10.07
C GLU A 159 2.44 -10.22 11.54
N LEU A 160 1.13 -10.17 11.80
CA LEU A 160 0.59 -10.25 13.15
C LEU A 160 0.84 -11.63 13.78
N GLN A 161 0.63 -12.73 13.03
CA GLN A 161 0.87 -14.10 13.45
C GLN A 161 2.34 -14.34 13.84
N LEU A 162 3.28 -13.72 13.13
CA LEU A 162 4.71 -13.81 13.45
C LEU A 162 5.07 -13.14 14.77
N LYS A 163 4.33 -12.09 15.17
CA LYS A 163 4.53 -11.35 16.41
C LYS A 163 3.70 -11.89 17.59
N TYR A 164 2.45 -12.25 17.31
CA TYR A 164 1.41 -12.60 18.28
C TYR A 164 0.65 -13.84 17.80
N PRO A 165 1.25 -15.06 17.94
CA PRO A 165 0.66 -16.28 17.43
C PRO A 165 -0.76 -16.53 17.95
N ASN A 166 -1.69 -16.90 17.04
CA ASN A 166 -3.09 -17.16 17.34
C ASN A 166 -3.66 -18.19 16.35
N ASP A 167 -4.23 -19.27 16.85
CA ASP A 167 -4.75 -20.37 16.03
C ASP A 167 -5.87 -19.92 15.09
N SER A 168 -6.72 -18.97 15.51
CA SER A 168 -7.77 -18.42 14.66
C SER A 168 -7.21 -17.67 13.45
N PHE A 169 -6.08 -16.98 13.62
CA PHE A 169 -5.38 -16.31 12.52
C PHE A 169 -4.76 -17.34 11.58
N LEU A 170 -4.11 -18.34 12.14
CA LEU A 170 -3.45 -19.41 11.39
C LEU A 170 -4.45 -20.20 10.52
N GLY A 171 -5.65 -20.47 11.04
CA GLY A 171 -6.73 -21.10 10.28
C GLY A 171 -7.06 -20.33 8.99
N TYR A 172 -7.32 -19.04 9.11
CA TYR A 172 -7.61 -18.18 7.95
C TYR A 172 -6.42 -18.02 6.99
N ILE A 173 -5.20 -17.89 7.53
CA ILE A 173 -3.97 -17.81 6.71
C ILE A 173 -3.83 -19.08 5.85
N ASN A 174 -4.04 -20.27 6.43
CA ASN A 174 -3.94 -21.53 5.71
C ASN A 174 -5.01 -21.67 4.63
N GLU A 175 -6.26 -21.28 4.90
CA GLU A 175 -7.34 -21.27 3.90
C GLU A 175 -7.01 -20.33 2.72
N THR A 176 -6.44 -19.16 3.00
CA THR A 176 -6.00 -18.22 1.98
C THR A 176 -4.84 -18.80 1.17
N ALA A 177 -3.86 -19.44 1.82
CA ALA A 177 -2.75 -20.08 1.15
C ALA A 177 -3.20 -21.23 0.24
N GLU A 178 -4.14 -22.05 0.68
CA GLU A 178 -4.73 -23.11 -0.12
C GLU A 178 -5.44 -22.54 -1.37
N HIS A 179 -6.21 -21.46 -1.18
CA HIS A 179 -6.86 -20.80 -2.30
C HIS A 179 -5.84 -20.24 -3.32
N LEU A 180 -4.81 -19.51 -2.89
CA LEU A 180 -3.80 -18.98 -3.80
C LEU A 180 -3.04 -20.09 -4.54
N ASN A 181 -2.78 -21.22 -3.87
CA ASN A 181 -2.07 -22.33 -4.49
C ASN A 181 -2.92 -23.09 -5.52
N TYR A 182 -4.22 -23.28 -5.27
CA TYR A 182 -5.04 -24.24 -6.02
C TYR A 182 -6.36 -23.66 -6.55
N GLY A 183 -6.82 -22.54 -6.05
CA GLY A 183 -8.13 -21.98 -6.37
C GLY A 183 -8.07 -20.68 -7.17
N GLU A 184 -6.96 -19.93 -7.11
CA GLU A 184 -6.83 -18.67 -7.84
C GLU A 184 -6.66 -18.95 -9.33
N PRO A 185 -7.45 -18.29 -10.21
CA PRO A 185 -7.35 -18.48 -11.64
C PRO A 185 -5.96 -18.13 -12.19
N ARG A 186 -5.42 -19.02 -13.01
CA ARG A 186 -4.09 -18.85 -13.62
C ARG A 186 -4.11 -19.20 -15.10
N LEU A 187 -3.26 -18.55 -15.86
CA LEU A 187 -2.93 -18.95 -17.24
C LEU A 187 -2.08 -20.22 -17.23
N VAL A 188 -1.88 -20.79 -18.41
CA VAL A 188 -1.10 -22.04 -18.60
C VAL A 188 0.35 -21.91 -18.08
N ASP A 189 0.92 -20.69 -18.13
CA ASP A 189 2.27 -20.40 -17.62
C ASP A 189 2.31 -20.09 -16.10
N GLY A 190 1.18 -20.25 -15.41
CA GLY A 190 1.04 -20.00 -13.97
C GLY A 190 0.75 -18.56 -13.58
N THR A 191 0.67 -17.64 -14.54
CA THR A 191 0.34 -16.23 -14.27
C THR A 191 -1.07 -16.10 -13.72
N ILE A 192 -1.23 -15.41 -12.59
CA ILE A 192 -2.54 -15.11 -12.02
C ILE A 192 -3.28 -14.16 -12.96
N ALA A 193 -4.56 -14.49 -13.26
CA ALA A 193 -5.41 -13.73 -14.15
C ALA A 193 -6.83 -13.65 -13.60
N ARG A 194 -7.51 -12.54 -13.85
CA ARG A 194 -8.86 -12.29 -13.34
C ARG A 194 -9.94 -13.00 -14.18
N ILE A 195 -10.94 -13.53 -13.47
CA ILE A 195 -12.22 -13.95 -14.06
C ILE A 195 -13.34 -12.95 -13.70
N TRP A 196 -13.04 -11.91 -12.95
CA TRP A 196 -13.95 -10.85 -12.54
C TRP A 196 -13.18 -9.58 -12.13
N PRO A 197 -13.66 -8.36 -12.38
CA PRO A 197 -14.88 -7.99 -13.10
C PRO A 197 -14.76 -8.10 -14.63
N HIS A 198 -13.56 -8.26 -15.14
CA HIS A 198 -13.26 -8.48 -16.56
C HIS A 198 -12.54 -9.80 -16.69
N VAL A 199 -13.20 -10.74 -17.37
CA VAL A 199 -12.68 -12.09 -17.60
C VAL A 199 -11.44 -12.04 -18.49
N ASN A 200 -10.51 -12.95 -18.25
CA ASN A 200 -9.29 -13.11 -19.05
C ASN A 200 -8.43 -11.83 -19.12
N THR A 201 -8.27 -11.17 -17.94
CA THR A 201 -7.40 -10.00 -17.82
C THR A 201 -6.33 -10.19 -16.75
N ILE A 202 -5.17 -9.61 -17.00
CA ILE A 202 -4.07 -9.47 -16.03
C ILE A 202 -4.01 -7.99 -15.63
N TRP A 203 -4.07 -7.70 -14.33
CA TRP A 203 -3.96 -6.34 -13.82
C TRP A 203 -2.66 -6.18 -13.04
N ALA A 204 -1.98 -5.04 -13.24
CA ALA A 204 -0.75 -4.75 -12.52
C ALA A 204 -0.92 -4.70 -10.99
N ASP A 205 -2.12 -4.32 -10.54
CA ASP A 205 -2.50 -4.30 -9.11
C ASP A 205 -2.35 -5.68 -8.46
N ASP A 206 -2.69 -6.74 -9.20
CA ASP A 206 -2.69 -8.12 -8.70
C ASP A 206 -1.29 -8.61 -8.32
N ALA A 207 -0.24 -7.99 -8.86
CA ALA A 207 1.12 -8.27 -8.43
C ALA A 207 1.27 -8.07 -6.92
N PHE A 208 0.82 -6.93 -6.38
CA PHE A 208 0.88 -6.71 -4.93
C PHE A 208 -0.09 -7.60 -4.17
N MET A 209 -1.29 -7.79 -4.69
CA MET A 209 -2.32 -8.58 -4.02
C MET A 209 -1.88 -10.03 -3.80
N ALA A 210 -1.16 -10.63 -4.75
CA ALA A 210 -0.62 -11.98 -4.61
C ALA A 210 0.72 -12.01 -3.87
N ILE A 211 1.70 -11.23 -4.35
CA ILE A 211 3.10 -11.34 -3.95
C ILE A 211 3.28 -10.94 -2.48
N SER A 212 2.53 -9.93 -1.99
CA SER A 212 2.62 -9.51 -0.59
C SER A 212 2.25 -10.64 0.39
N PHE A 213 1.27 -11.48 0.02
CA PHE A 213 0.89 -12.65 0.80
C PHE A 213 1.91 -13.79 0.63
N LEU A 214 2.26 -14.14 -0.62
CA LEU A 214 3.17 -15.25 -0.91
C LEU A 214 4.54 -15.06 -0.27
N ALA A 215 5.12 -13.86 -0.35
CA ALA A 215 6.41 -13.55 0.28
C ALA A 215 6.37 -13.76 1.80
N ARG A 216 5.26 -13.33 2.44
CA ARG A 216 5.06 -13.53 3.88
C ARG A 216 4.79 -14.99 4.27
N MET A 217 4.11 -15.74 3.42
CA MET A 217 3.96 -17.19 3.60
C MET A 217 5.32 -17.90 3.55
N GLY A 218 6.18 -17.53 2.60
CA GLY A 218 7.55 -18.03 2.55
C GLY A 218 8.32 -17.75 3.84
N LYS A 219 8.18 -16.53 4.38
CA LYS A 219 8.79 -16.13 5.66
C LYS A 219 8.20 -16.90 6.86
N LEU A 220 6.88 -17.12 6.89
CA LEU A 220 6.19 -17.81 7.99
C LEU A 220 6.52 -19.29 8.02
N THR A 221 6.55 -19.94 6.85
CA THR A 221 6.64 -21.42 6.75
C THR A 221 8.04 -21.94 6.45
N GLY A 222 8.91 -21.09 5.87
CA GLY A 222 10.20 -21.53 5.30
C GLY A 222 10.06 -22.35 4.01
N ASP A 223 8.85 -22.50 3.45
CA ASP A 223 8.60 -23.27 2.23
C ASP A 223 8.91 -22.42 0.99
N GLU A 224 9.95 -22.79 0.25
CA GLU A 224 10.43 -22.09 -0.94
C GLU A 224 9.40 -21.98 -2.06
N LYS A 225 8.38 -22.86 -2.10
CA LYS A 225 7.33 -22.80 -3.13
C LYS A 225 6.66 -21.43 -3.19
N TYR A 226 6.50 -20.76 -2.05
CA TYR A 226 5.88 -19.44 -1.97
C TYR A 226 6.78 -18.35 -2.55
N PHE A 227 8.08 -18.40 -2.30
CA PHE A 227 9.06 -17.49 -2.93
C PHE A 227 9.18 -17.76 -4.43
N ASN A 228 9.17 -19.05 -4.84
CA ASN A 228 9.17 -19.45 -6.24
C ASN A 228 7.95 -18.89 -6.98
N ASP A 229 6.74 -19.04 -6.42
CA ASP A 229 5.52 -18.51 -7.03
C ASP A 229 5.56 -16.98 -7.08
N ALA A 230 5.90 -16.31 -5.98
CA ALA A 230 6.03 -14.86 -5.95
C ALA A 230 7.00 -14.31 -6.99
N ALA A 231 8.18 -14.92 -7.14
CA ALA A 231 9.16 -14.55 -8.16
C ALA A 231 8.66 -14.80 -9.57
N ASN A 232 8.00 -15.95 -9.81
CA ASN A 232 7.36 -16.25 -11.09
C ASN A 232 6.29 -15.21 -11.43
N GLN A 233 5.47 -14.79 -10.46
CA GLN A 233 4.49 -13.73 -10.70
C GLN A 233 5.18 -12.42 -11.11
N VAL A 234 6.26 -11.99 -10.45
CA VAL A 234 7.02 -10.79 -10.88
C VAL A 234 7.44 -10.89 -12.33
N LEU A 235 8.08 -12.00 -12.73
CA LEU A 235 8.61 -12.18 -14.09
C LEU A 235 7.49 -12.33 -15.12
N ASN A 236 6.40 -12.98 -14.77
CA ASN A 236 5.25 -13.15 -15.65
C ASN A 236 4.49 -11.83 -15.84
N TYR A 237 4.23 -11.07 -14.76
CA TYR A 237 3.64 -9.74 -14.89
C TYR A 237 4.50 -8.82 -15.76
N ASN A 238 5.83 -8.91 -15.65
CA ASN A 238 6.73 -8.18 -16.54
C ASN A 238 6.52 -8.58 -18.01
N ARG A 239 6.43 -9.88 -18.30
CA ARG A 239 6.20 -10.38 -19.67
C ARG A 239 4.92 -9.83 -20.30
N TYR A 240 3.83 -9.72 -19.52
CA TYR A 240 2.53 -9.32 -20.04
C TYR A 240 2.25 -7.83 -20.00
N LEU A 241 2.85 -7.09 -19.07
CA LEU A 241 2.44 -5.71 -18.78
C LEU A 241 3.54 -4.67 -19.05
N TRP A 242 4.79 -5.09 -19.25
CA TRP A 242 5.90 -4.18 -19.43
C TRP A 242 5.85 -3.46 -20.78
N CYS A 243 6.08 -2.15 -20.76
CA CYS A 243 6.29 -1.32 -21.94
C CYS A 243 7.79 -1.01 -22.08
N PRO A 244 8.53 -1.71 -22.97
CA PRO A 244 9.98 -1.53 -23.08
C PRO A 244 10.39 -0.11 -23.47
N GLU A 245 9.61 0.56 -24.32
CA GLU A 245 9.88 1.91 -24.82
C GLU A 245 9.79 2.96 -23.72
N LYS A 246 8.85 2.76 -22.77
CA LYS A 246 8.59 3.68 -21.66
C LYS A 246 9.24 3.24 -20.36
N GLN A 247 9.60 1.97 -20.23
CA GLN A 247 10.11 1.34 -18.99
C GLN A 247 9.17 1.46 -17.79
N ILE A 248 7.88 1.34 -18.04
CA ILE A 248 6.78 1.31 -17.06
C ILE A 248 5.73 0.31 -17.49
N TYR A 249 4.86 -0.08 -16.56
CA TYR A 249 3.83 -1.07 -16.79
C TYR A 249 2.54 -0.44 -17.33
N TYR A 250 1.88 -1.14 -18.25
CA TYR A 250 0.46 -0.92 -18.52
C TYR A 250 -0.38 -1.36 -17.30
N HIS A 251 -1.53 -0.72 -17.10
CA HIS A 251 -2.46 -1.08 -16.03
C HIS A 251 -2.99 -2.49 -16.17
N CYS A 252 -3.31 -2.93 -17.38
CA CYS A 252 -3.81 -4.27 -17.65
C CYS A 252 -3.42 -4.81 -19.02
N TYR A 253 -3.62 -6.11 -19.17
CA TYR A 253 -3.50 -6.86 -20.41
C TYR A 253 -4.73 -7.76 -20.61
N HIS A 254 -5.31 -7.78 -21.79
CA HIS A 254 -6.42 -8.61 -22.20
C HIS A 254 -5.88 -9.85 -22.91
N THR A 255 -6.04 -11.03 -22.31
CA THR A 255 -5.43 -12.27 -22.84
C THR A 255 -6.13 -12.81 -24.08
N ASP A 256 -7.43 -12.51 -24.27
CA ASP A 256 -8.23 -13.00 -25.39
C ASP A 256 -7.78 -12.38 -26.73
N ASN A 257 -7.62 -11.06 -26.75
CA ASN A 257 -7.21 -10.33 -27.95
C ASN A 257 -5.72 -9.94 -27.96
N LYS A 258 -4.99 -10.26 -26.87
CA LYS A 258 -3.55 -9.97 -26.70
C LYS A 258 -3.23 -8.47 -26.75
N GLU A 259 -4.07 -7.64 -26.17
CA GLU A 259 -3.92 -6.19 -26.17
C GLU A 259 -3.66 -5.64 -24.77
N HIS A 260 -2.80 -4.64 -24.70
CA HIS A 260 -2.60 -3.86 -23.48
C HIS A 260 -3.76 -2.89 -23.27
N GLY A 261 -4.03 -2.58 -22.01
CA GLY A 261 -4.89 -1.45 -21.66
C GLY A 261 -4.25 -0.10 -22.06
N VAL A 262 -5.07 0.94 -22.03
CA VAL A 262 -4.70 2.26 -22.59
C VAL A 262 -3.86 3.14 -21.65
N ALA A 263 -3.61 2.71 -20.41
CA ALA A 263 -3.08 3.59 -19.36
C ALA A 263 -1.83 3.02 -18.68
N HIS A 264 -0.87 3.90 -18.45
CA HIS A 264 0.24 3.70 -17.51
C HIS A 264 -0.11 4.35 -16.17
N TRP A 265 -1.07 3.77 -15.46
CA TRP A 265 -1.59 4.31 -14.22
C TRP A 265 -0.56 4.24 -13.09
N SER A 266 -0.35 5.38 -12.41
CA SER A 266 0.70 5.54 -11.41
C SER A 266 0.59 4.52 -10.27
N ARG A 267 -0.58 4.40 -9.64
CA ARG A 267 -0.79 3.46 -8.52
C ARG A 267 -0.60 2.01 -8.94
N ALA A 268 -1.03 1.60 -10.14
CA ALA A 268 -0.81 0.24 -10.63
C ALA A 268 0.70 -0.08 -10.76
N ASN A 269 1.48 0.85 -11.32
CA ASN A 269 2.94 0.75 -11.33
C ASN A 269 3.54 0.73 -9.92
N GLY A 270 2.97 1.52 -9.01
CA GLY A 270 3.37 1.53 -7.60
C GLY A 270 3.15 0.18 -6.92
N TRP A 271 2.02 -0.49 -7.19
CA TRP A 271 1.75 -1.82 -6.65
C TRP A 271 2.79 -2.86 -7.09
N VAL A 272 3.14 -2.89 -8.37
CA VAL A 272 4.20 -3.78 -8.89
C VAL A 272 5.53 -3.48 -8.18
N PHE A 273 5.86 -2.22 -8.00
CA PHE A 273 7.13 -1.81 -7.38
C PHE A 273 7.20 -2.18 -5.90
N MET A 274 6.13 -1.94 -5.13
CA MET A 274 6.04 -2.35 -3.73
C MET A 274 6.08 -3.87 -3.56
N ALA A 275 5.43 -4.62 -4.46
CA ALA A 275 5.42 -6.07 -4.43
C ALA A 275 6.83 -6.65 -4.56
N GLN A 276 7.61 -6.13 -5.50
CA GLN A 276 9.00 -6.54 -5.69
C GLN A 276 9.87 -6.17 -4.47
N ALA A 277 9.69 -4.97 -3.92
CA ALA A 277 10.43 -4.54 -2.74
C ALA A 277 10.11 -5.43 -1.51
N ASP A 278 8.85 -5.78 -1.30
CA ASP A 278 8.43 -6.71 -0.24
C ASP A 278 9.02 -8.10 -0.45
N LEU A 279 8.94 -8.65 -1.66
CA LEU A 279 9.50 -9.95 -1.99
C LEU A 279 11.01 -9.99 -1.75
N LEU A 280 11.75 -9.03 -2.28
CA LEU A 280 13.21 -8.96 -2.14
C LEU A 280 13.66 -8.79 -0.69
N SER A 281 12.86 -8.13 0.15
CA SER A 281 13.14 -7.97 1.59
C SER A 281 13.00 -9.27 2.38
N MET A 282 12.23 -10.24 1.88
CA MET A 282 11.88 -11.48 2.58
C MET A 282 12.52 -12.73 1.95
N MET A 283 12.74 -12.70 0.64
CA MET A 283 13.31 -13.81 -0.12
C MET A 283 14.76 -14.08 0.32
N PRO A 284 15.16 -15.36 0.47
CA PRO A 284 16.55 -15.72 0.77
C PRO A 284 17.54 -15.07 -0.20
N LYS A 285 18.71 -14.68 0.30
CA LYS A 285 19.71 -13.97 -0.52
C LYS A 285 20.29 -14.86 -1.62
N ASP A 286 20.32 -16.16 -1.41
CA ASP A 286 20.81 -17.20 -2.32
C ASP A 286 19.73 -17.83 -3.20
N HIS A 287 18.48 -17.31 -3.14
CA HIS A 287 17.39 -17.82 -3.94
C HIS A 287 17.68 -17.68 -5.45
N PRO A 288 17.53 -18.75 -6.27
CA PRO A 288 17.99 -18.77 -7.66
C PRO A 288 17.36 -17.70 -8.57
N MET A 289 16.13 -17.25 -8.24
CA MET A 289 15.43 -16.22 -9.03
C MET A 289 15.66 -14.79 -8.53
N ARG A 290 16.41 -14.62 -7.42
CA ARG A 290 16.56 -13.32 -6.76
C ARG A 290 17.15 -12.25 -7.68
N GLU A 291 18.23 -12.58 -8.41
CA GLU A 291 18.87 -11.61 -9.29
C GLU A 291 17.97 -11.16 -10.45
N ALA A 292 17.14 -12.08 -10.98
CA ALA A 292 16.16 -11.72 -12.01
C ALA A 292 15.10 -10.75 -11.49
N VAL A 293 14.66 -10.91 -10.23
CA VAL A 293 13.73 -9.97 -9.59
C VAL A 293 14.41 -8.62 -9.32
N ILE A 294 15.69 -8.61 -8.87
CA ILE A 294 16.46 -7.37 -8.68
C ILE A 294 16.61 -6.62 -9.99
N GLU A 295 16.93 -7.31 -11.08
CA GLU A 295 17.07 -6.67 -12.39
C GLU A 295 15.75 -6.06 -12.88
N ASN A 296 14.63 -6.78 -12.71
CA ASN A 296 13.31 -6.24 -13.01
C ASN A 296 12.98 -4.99 -12.16
N PHE A 297 13.35 -5.01 -10.88
CA PHE A 297 13.20 -3.89 -9.98
C PHE A 297 14.03 -2.67 -10.41
N ARG A 298 15.29 -2.88 -10.83
CA ARG A 298 16.19 -1.82 -11.34
C ARG A 298 15.64 -1.17 -12.61
N GLN A 299 15.14 -1.97 -13.53
CA GLN A 299 14.55 -1.47 -14.78
C GLN A 299 13.34 -0.60 -14.49
N GLN A 300 12.44 -1.05 -13.60
CA GLN A 300 11.28 -0.25 -13.21
C GLN A 300 11.67 1.01 -12.44
N ALA A 301 12.65 0.94 -11.53
CA ALA A 301 13.16 2.11 -10.82
C ALA A 301 13.69 3.19 -11.78
N SER A 302 14.46 2.77 -12.79
CA SER A 302 14.96 3.65 -13.84
C SER A 302 13.85 4.26 -14.67
N GLY A 303 12.83 3.46 -14.99
CA GLY A 303 11.65 3.92 -15.73
C GLY A 303 10.87 4.96 -14.94
N VAL A 304 10.44 4.65 -13.73
CA VAL A 304 9.64 5.58 -12.92
C VAL A 304 10.39 6.86 -12.60
N ALA A 305 11.71 6.82 -12.39
CA ALA A 305 12.50 8.02 -12.12
C ALA A 305 12.42 9.06 -13.25
N ARG A 306 12.25 8.63 -14.51
CA ARG A 306 12.11 9.53 -15.67
C ARG A 306 10.81 10.33 -15.66
N TYR A 307 9.77 9.83 -15.01
CA TYR A 307 8.44 10.43 -14.97
C TYR A 307 8.17 11.22 -13.70
N GLN A 308 9.19 11.45 -12.86
CA GLN A 308 9.02 12.30 -11.70
C GLN A 308 8.80 13.74 -12.11
N GLY A 309 7.68 14.34 -11.67
CA GLY A 309 7.36 15.73 -11.94
C GLY A 309 8.30 16.72 -11.23
N LYS A 310 8.34 17.95 -11.69
CA LYS A 310 9.21 19.03 -11.15
C LYS A 310 8.98 19.32 -9.67
N ASN A 311 7.78 19.01 -9.16
CA ASN A 311 7.41 19.17 -7.75
C ASN A 311 7.78 17.95 -6.88
N GLY A 312 8.40 16.93 -7.48
CA GLY A 312 8.78 15.68 -6.84
C GLY A 312 7.69 14.60 -6.85
N LEU A 313 6.44 14.95 -7.15
CA LEU A 313 5.33 14.01 -7.27
C LEU A 313 5.29 13.36 -8.65
N TRP A 314 4.65 12.19 -8.74
CA TRP A 314 4.28 11.57 -10.01
C TRP A 314 2.84 11.87 -10.36
N HIS A 315 2.58 11.93 -11.65
CA HIS A 315 1.24 12.18 -12.19
C HIS A 315 0.36 10.92 -12.15
N GLN A 316 -0.96 11.10 -12.17
CA GLN A 316 -1.97 10.04 -12.21
C GLN A 316 -1.69 9.03 -13.35
N LEU A 317 -1.32 9.53 -14.51
CA LEU A 317 -0.80 8.78 -15.65
C LEU A 317 0.66 9.12 -15.84
N LEU A 318 1.56 8.15 -15.65
CA LEU A 318 3.00 8.39 -15.60
C LEU A 318 3.54 9.08 -16.85
N ASP A 319 3.04 8.70 -18.01
CA ASP A 319 3.46 9.24 -19.31
C ASP A 319 2.66 10.47 -19.77
N LYS A 320 1.90 11.10 -18.86
CA LYS A 320 1.03 12.26 -19.14
C LYS A 320 1.24 13.35 -18.10
N GLU A 321 2.13 14.29 -18.38
CA GLU A 321 2.48 15.40 -17.47
C GLU A 321 1.32 16.39 -17.24
N ASP A 322 0.29 16.36 -18.08
CA ASP A 322 -0.93 17.16 -17.95
C ASP A 322 -2.01 16.50 -17.09
N SER A 323 -1.82 15.25 -16.66
CA SER A 323 -2.67 14.63 -15.64
C SER A 323 -2.30 15.16 -14.25
N TYR A 324 -3.22 15.07 -13.28
CA TYR A 324 -2.96 15.61 -11.95
C TYR A 324 -1.87 14.82 -11.20
N GLU A 325 -1.18 15.49 -10.25
CA GLU A 325 -0.21 14.90 -9.34
C GLU A 325 -0.93 14.02 -8.31
N GLU A 326 -0.50 12.76 -8.17
CA GLU A 326 -1.16 11.73 -7.36
C GLU A 326 -0.23 11.23 -6.25
N ILE A 327 -0.71 11.26 -5.00
CA ILE A 327 0.14 10.96 -3.85
C ILE A 327 0.39 9.46 -3.64
N THR A 328 -0.56 8.58 -4.03
CA THR A 328 -0.46 7.15 -3.70
C THR A 328 0.65 6.47 -4.49
N GLY A 329 0.67 6.65 -5.81
CA GLY A 329 1.75 6.15 -6.65
C GLY A 329 3.10 6.77 -6.27
N THR A 330 3.11 8.08 -5.98
CA THR A 330 4.30 8.78 -5.47
C THR A 330 4.84 8.10 -4.22
N ALA A 331 4.00 7.82 -3.23
CA ALA A 331 4.40 7.15 -1.99
C ALA A 331 4.99 5.76 -2.24
N MET A 332 4.37 4.98 -3.13
CA MET A 332 4.85 3.64 -3.48
C MET A 332 6.23 3.68 -4.15
N PHE A 333 6.48 4.67 -5.00
CA PHE A 333 7.80 4.85 -5.63
C PHE A 333 8.84 5.34 -4.62
N VAL A 334 8.51 6.28 -3.75
CA VAL A 334 9.40 6.73 -2.66
C VAL A 334 9.78 5.56 -1.77
N PHE A 335 8.81 4.74 -1.33
CA PHE A 335 9.05 3.55 -0.53
C PHE A 335 10.02 2.58 -1.23
N GLY A 336 9.71 2.18 -2.46
CA GLY A 336 10.52 1.19 -3.18
C GLY A 336 11.93 1.69 -3.50
N ILE A 337 12.07 2.95 -3.92
CA ILE A 337 13.39 3.55 -4.22
C ILE A 337 14.23 3.63 -2.93
N ALA A 338 13.68 4.15 -1.83
CA ALA A 338 14.40 4.26 -0.57
C ALA A 338 14.83 2.88 -0.06
N ARG A 339 13.94 1.88 -0.09
CA ARG A 339 14.23 0.50 0.26
C ARG A 339 15.32 -0.09 -0.65
N GLY A 340 15.21 0.12 -1.96
CA GLY A 340 16.17 -0.38 -2.94
C GLY A 340 17.58 0.19 -2.76
N VAL A 341 17.70 1.46 -2.39
CA VAL A 341 19.00 2.07 -2.04
C VAL A 341 19.56 1.49 -0.74
N LYS A 342 18.73 1.42 0.29
CA LYS A 342 19.11 0.93 1.61
C LYS A 342 19.58 -0.53 1.58
N GLU A 343 18.95 -1.37 0.78
CA GLU A 343 19.27 -2.78 0.62
C GLU A 343 20.35 -3.06 -0.46
N GLY A 344 20.86 -2.00 -1.12
CA GLY A 344 21.89 -2.11 -2.15
C GLY A 344 21.41 -2.68 -3.50
N TRP A 345 20.10 -2.72 -3.73
CA TRP A 345 19.55 -3.14 -5.04
C TRP A 345 19.64 -2.03 -6.08
N LEU A 346 19.62 -0.78 -5.66
CA LEU A 346 19.75 0.41 -6.51
C LEU A 346 21.07 1.14 -6.22
N HIS A 347 21.55 1.86 -7.24
CA HIS A 347 22.66 2.78 -7.05
C HIS A 347 22.29 3.86 -6.01
N PRO A 348 23.21 4.25 -5.11
CA PRO A 348 22.92 5.22 -4.04
C PRO A 348 22.33 6.55 -4.52
N ASP A 349 22.67 7.01 -5.72
CA ASP A 349 22.14 8.26 -6.28
C ASP A 349 20.61 8.27 -6.46
N PHE A 350 19.97 7.11 -6.53
CA PHE A 350 18.51 7.04 -6.59
C PHE A 350 17.84 7.64 -5.36
N ILE A 351 18.54 7.77 -4.22
CA ILE A 351 17.95 8.39 -3.03
C ILE A 351 17.52 9.84 -3.30
N TYR A 352 18.18 10.55 -4.23
CA TYR A 352 17.75 11.88 -4.65
C TYR A 352 16.30 11.89 -5.14
N VAL A 353 15.92 10.88 -5.94
CA VAL A 353 14.55 10.73 -6.46
C VAL A 353 13.56 10.53 -5.31
N ALA A 354 13.88 9.66 -4.34
CA ALA A 354 13.04 9.44 -3.17
C ALA A 354 12.91 10.70 -2.29
N GLU A 355 13.99 11.47 -2.09
CA GLU A 355 13.96 12.73 -1.35
C GLU A 355 13.09 13.80 -2.04
N GLN A 356 13.15 13.91 -3.37
CA GLN A 356 12.27 14.83 -4.08
C GLN A 356 10.81 14.38 -3.97
N GLY A 357 10.55 13.06 -4.08
CA GLY A 357 9.22 12.48 -3.85
C GLY A 357 8.68 12.80 -2.45
N LEU A 358 9.49 12.59 -1.41
CA LEU A 358 9.13 12.95 -0.03
C LEU A 358 8.80 14.45 0.10
N LYS A 359 9.61 15.34 -0.48
CA LYS A 359 9.35 16.79 -0.47
C LYS A 359 8.02 17.14 -1.16
N GLY A 360 7.68 16.45 -2.23
CA GLY A 360 6.40 16.58 -2.91
C GLY A 360 5.23 16.10 -2.05
N MET A 361 5.36 14.91 -1.45
CA MET A 361 4.35 14.33 -0.54
C MET A 361 4.06 15.24 0.65
N MET A 362 5.10 15.78 1.30
CA MET A 362 4.96 16.67 2.46
C MET A 362 4.14 17.92 2.16
N LYS A 363 4.02 18.36 0.90
CA LYS A 363 3.15 19.47 0.49
C LYS A 363 1.67 19.08 0.34
N LYS A 364 1.38 17.77 0.27
CA LYS A 364 0.02 17.22 0.15
C LYS A 364 -0.50 16.68 1.48
N ILE A 365 0.27 16.83 2.55
CA ILE A 365 -0.08 16.40 3.90
C ILE A 365 -0.13 17.63 4.80
N SER A 366 -1.24 17.80 5.53
CA SER A 366 -1.40 18.90 6.49
C SER A 366 -0.56 18.70 7.75
N ASP A 367 -0.41 19.77 8.53
CA ASP A 367 0.26 19.71 9.84
C ASP A 367 -0.46 18.80 10.85
N ASP A 368 -1.74 18.51 10.63
CA ASP A 368 -2.56 17.59 11.44
C ASP A 368 -2.52 16.13 10.92
N GLY A 369 -1.82 15.90 9.80
CA GLY A 369 -1.67 14.57 9.21
C GLY A 369 -2.80 14.21 8.22
N ASP A 370 -3.57 15.18 7.72
CA ASP A 370 -4.53 14.92 6.65
C ASP A 370 -3.83 14.78 5.31
N VAL A 371 -4.16 13.74 4.58
CA VAL A 371 -3.52 13.37 3.31
C VAL A 371 -4.46 13.67 2.16
N THR A 372 -4.05 14.54 1.25
CA THR A 372 -4.83 14.95 0.06
C THR A 372 -4.33 14.28 -1.23
N SER A 373 -5.02 14.50 -2.34
CA SER A 373 -4.64 14.02 -3.69
C SER A 373 -4.56 12.49 -3.80
N ILE A 374 -5.36 11.75 -3.05
CA ILE A 374 -5.48 10.30 -3.14
C ILE A 374 -6.50 9.96 -4.22
N CYS A 375 -6.08 9.31 -5.30
CA CYS A 375 -6.99 8.80 -6.33
C CYS A 375 -7.91 7.74 -5.76
N VAL A 376 -9.22 7.84 -5.99
CA VAL A 376 -10.20 6.81 -5.60
C VAL A 376 -9.94 5.47 -6.29
N GLY A 377 -10.65 4.41 -5.86
CA GLY A 377 -10.61 3.10 -6.51
C GLY A 377 -10.83 3.19 -8.02
N THR A 378 -9.96 2.58 -8.81
CA THR A 378 -9.92 2.73 -10.27
C THR A 378 -9.86 1.35 -10.92
N GLY A 379 -10.86 1.02 -11.73
CA GLY A 379 -10.87 -0.19 -12.56
C GLY A 379 -10.23 0.05 -13.93
N ILE A 380 -10.18 -1.00 -14.74
CA ILE A 380 -9.74 -0.87 -16.13
C ILE A 380 -10.87 -0.33 -17.01
N MET A 381 -10.52 0.56 -17.93
CA MET A 381 -11.45 1.14 -18.91
C MET A 381 -10.71 1.38 -20.23
N PRO A 382 -11.40 1.27 -21.38
CA PRO A 382 -10.78 1.44 -22.69
C PRO A 382 -10.55 2.91 -23.09
N SER A 383 -10.83 3.87 -22.19
CA SER A 383 -10.67 5.30 -22.43
C SER A 383 -9.65 5.93 -21.49
N VAL A 384 -8.64 6.59 -22.02
CA VAL A 384 -7.67 7.37 -21.25
C VAL A 384 -8.36 8.50 -20.47
N ALA A 385 -9.41 9.11 -21.02
CA ALA A 385 -10.20 10.15 -20.34
C ALA A 385 -10.80 9.69 -19.01
N TYR A 386 -11.15 8.39 -18.88
CA TYR A 386 -11.59 7.83 -17.60
C TYR A 386 -10.52 8.01 -16.51
N TYR A 387 -9.26 7.75 -16.81
CA TYR A 387 -8.16 7.87 -15.85
C TYR A 387 -7.84 9.33 -15.52
N TYR A 388 -7.89 10.23 -16.50
CA TYR A 388 -7.72 11.67 -16.27
C TYR A 388 -8.76 12.24 -15.32
N ASN A 389 -10.01 11.77 -15.43
CA ASN A 389 -11.15 12.28 -14.67
C ASN A 389 -11.42 11.51 -13.37
N ARG A 390 -10.51 10.62 -12.93
CA ARG A 390 -10.68 9.99 -11.62
C ARG A 390 -10.64 11.04 -10.51
N PRO A 391 -11.66 11.11 -9.63
CA PRO A 391 -11.63 12.05 -8.52
C PRO A 391 -10.55 11.68 -7.50
N THR A 392 -10.14 12.64 -6.71
CA THR A 392 -9.31 12.44 -5.53
C THR A 392 -10.14 12.61 -4.27
N GLN A 393 -9.71 11.96 -3.19
CA GLN A 393 -10.30 12.09 -1.86
C GLN A 393 -9.20 12.37 -0.83
N GLU A 394 -9.61 13.07 0.23
CA GLU A 394 -8.78 13.29 1.40
C GLU A 394 -8.94 12.11 2.38
N ASN A 395 -7.82 11.70 2.98
CA ASN A 395 -7.81 10.64 3.99
C ASN A 395 -8.46 9.33 3.50
N ASP A 396 -8.31 9.00 2.22
CA ASP A 396 -8.82 7.73 1.69
C ASP A 396 -7.85 6.59 2.02
N PRO A 397 -8.33 5.45 2.56
CA PRO A 397 -7.48 4.29 2.84
C PRO A 397 -6.68 3.76 1.63
N MET A 398 -7.07 4.10 0.40
CA MET A 398 -6.30 3.77 -0.80
C MET A 398 -4.87 4.33 -0.78
N GLY A 399 -4.67 5.49 -0.15
CA GLY A 399 -3.37 6.18 -0.11
C GLY A 399 -2.69 6.17 1.24
N GLU A 400 -3.43 6.08 2.35
CA GLU A 400 -2.84 6.26 3.69
C GLU A 400 -1.80 5.18 4.04
N GLY A 401 -2.08 3.91 3.73
CA GLY A 401 -1.12 2.83 3.96
C GLY A 401 0.19 3.01 3.18
N PRO A 402 0.15 3.22 1.85
CA PRO A 402 1.34 3.56 1.06
C PRO A 402 2.09 4.79 1.56
N VAL A 403 1.39 5.88 1.91
CA VAL A 403 2.01 7.11 2.44
C VAL A 403 2.74 6.83 3.75
N LEU A 404 2.13 6.10 4.68
CA LEU A 404 2.78 5.68 5.92
C LEU A 404 4.04 4.87 5.64
N ARG A 405 3.99 3.88 4.75
CA ARG A 405 5.16 3.05 4.42
C ARG A 405 6.31 3.88 3.83
N ALA A 406 5.99 4.84 2.95
CA ALA A 406 6.98 5.76 2.39
C ALA A 406 7.64 6.64 3.47
N LEU A 407 6.84 7.24 4.34
CA LEU A 407 7.34 8.08 5.44
C LEU A 407 8.24 7.27 6.39
N ILE A 408 7.83 6.05 6.77
CA ILE A 408 8.58 5.17 7.67
C ILE A 408 9.91 4.77 7.04
N GLU A 409 9.93 4.42 5.75
CA GLU A 409 11.17 4.03 5.06
C GLU A 409 12.16 5.20 4.97
N MET A 410 11.65 6.43 4.81
CA MET A 410 12.47 7.64 4.73
C MET A 410 13.02 8.13 6.09
N ILE A 411 12.62 7.54 7.23
CA ILE A 411 13.12 7.95 8.56
C ILE A 411 14.63 7.73 8.67
N ASP A 412 15.12 6.60 8.20
CA ASP A 412 16.53 6.18 8.25
C ASP A 412 17.15 5.94 6.87
N ALA A 413 16.53 6.47 5.83
CA ALA A 413 17.13 6.45 4.51
C ALA A 413 18.39 7.34 4.48
N PRO A 414 19.45 6.92 3.77
CA PRO A 414 20.63 7.74 3.62
C PRO A 414 20.29 9.06 2.93
N LYS A 415 21.01 10.14 3.26
CA LYS A 415 20.79 11.42 2.60
C LYS A 415 21.68 11.58 1.38
N TYR A 416 21.13 12.12 0.31
CA TYR A 416 21.86 12.35 -0.94
C TYR A 416 23.14 13.19 -0.72
N THR A 417 23.08 14.21 0.14
CA THR A 417 24.24 15.05 0.48
C THR A 417 25.35 14.29 1.18
N GLU A 418 25.01 13.31 2.03
CA GLU A 418 25.97 12.46 2.74
C GLU A 418 26.64 11.50 1.74
N ILE A 419 25.88 10.86 0.85
CA ILE A 419 26.39 9.99 -0.23
C ILE A 419 27.37 10.75 -1.13
N LYS A 420 27.04 11.98 -1.54
CA LYS A 420 27.93 12.78 -2.37
C LYS A 420 29.22 13.21 -1.66
N ALA A 421 29.15 13.45 -0.36
CA ALA A 421 30.35 13.72 0.43
C ALA A 421 31.28 12.50 0.43
N GLU A 422 30.78 11.30 0.68
CA GLU A 422 31.57 10.06 0.65
C GLU A 422 32.19 9.80 -0.73
N GLN A 423 31.41 9.93 -1.81
CA GLN A 423 31.92 9.74 -3.18
C GLN A 423 33.01 10.73 -3.58
N GLN A 424 33.10 11.91 -2.97
CA GLN A 424 34.19 12.85 -3.22
C GLN A 424 35.53 12.41 -2.65
N TYR A 425 35.56 11.58 -1.62
CA TYR A 425 36.79 11.05 -1.02
C TYR A 425 37.32 9.84 -1.77
N ASP A 426 36.49 9.10 -2.50
CA ASP A 426 36.87 7.95 -3.32
C ASP A 426 37.33 8.31 -4.74
N LYS A 427 37.88 9.51 -4.93
CA LYS A 427 38.42 9.89 -6.23
C LYS A 427 39.47 8.86 -6.68
N ILE A 428 39.20 8.23 -7.82
CA ILE A 428 40.13 7.35 -8.50
C ILE A 428 41.42 8.14 -8.69
N VAL A 429 42.48 7.75 -7.94
CA VAL A 429 43.83 8.27 -8.17
C VAL A 429 44.35 7.61 -9.42
N VAL A 430 44.20 8.25 -10.56
CA VAL A 430 44.89 7.81 -11.78
C VAL A 430 46.37 8.02 -11.54
N LYS A 431 47.10 6.96 -11.24
CA LYS A 431 48.57 6.99 -11.26
C LYS A 431 48.98 7.34 -12.68
N LYS A 432 49.64 8.50 -12.82
CA LYS A 432 50.32 8.88 -14.05
C LYS A 432 51.50 7.95 -14.33
#